data_74c20e4f34e22305861b1b229215da14
#
_entry.id   74c20e4f34e22305861b1b229215da14
#
_cell.length_a   1.000
_cell.length_b   1.000
_cell.length_c   1.000
_cell.angle_alpha   90.00
_cell.angle_beta   90.00
_cell.angle_gamma   90.00
#
_symmetry.space_group_name_H-M   'P 1'
#
loop_
_entity.id
_entity.type
_entity.pdbx_description
1 polymer ?
#
loop_
_entity_poly.entity_id
_entity_poly.type
_entity_poly.pdbx_seq_one_letter_code
_entity_poly.pdbx_strand_id
1 'polypeptide(L)'
;RKVVVALRAYNDAICRLRFHYPTVGLVMLSTRGDQAEVLKADAAVAALRDYWLGREVLLHMARVLRRLDMTAKSFFAVVDPESCFAGSLLEILLASDRSYVLEDPGVKFSTGTLNGGALLCGNGQTRLSLRCYDQPGRAKEILARGEKGPISASEADALGLCTVLADDLDFEDTLRLAVEERVSLSPDALTGMEQNLRFPGPDLSEGKVFGRLSAWQNWIFIRENATGPLGALTCYG
;
A
#
# COMPACT_ATOMS: atom_id res chain seq x y z
N ARG A 1 2.04 -2.98 -24.22
CA ARG A 1 2.17 -4.44 -24.00
C ARG A 1 2.88 -4.76 -22.68
N LYS A 2 4.05 -4.19 -22.37
CA LYS A 2 4.83 -4.46 -21.14
C LYS A 2 4.01 -4.16 -19.87
N VAL A 3 3.33 -3.02 -19.80
CA VAL A 3 2.48 -2.64 -18.66
C VAL A 3 1.39 -3.69 -18.38
N VAL A 4 0.69 -4.17 -19.42
CA VAL A 4 -0.37 -5.17 -19.26
C VAL A 4 0.20 -6.51 -18.75
N VAL A 5 1.37 -6.92 -19.21
CA VAL A 5 2.02 -8.15 -18.75
C VAL A 5 2.42 -8.03 -17.27
N ALA A 6 3.04 -6.91 -16.89
CA ALA A 6 3.43 -6.66 -15.50
C ALA A 6 2.21 -6.63 -14.56
N LEU A 7 1.13 -5.95 -14.97
CA LEU A 7 -0.11 -5.89 -14.20
C LEU A 7 -0.78 -7.27 -14.02
N ARG A 8 -0.76 -8.10 -15.05
CA ARG A 8 -1.27 -9.47 -14.94
C ARG A 8 -0.45 -10.29 -13.95
N ALA A 9 0.87 -10.24 -14.06
CA ALA A 9 1.77 -10.96 -13.15
C ALA A 9 1.57 -10.50 -11.70
N TYR A 10 1.46 -9.19 -11.46
CA TYR A 10 1.20 -8.64 -10.15
C TYR A 10 -0.18 -9.05 -9.60
N ASN A 11 -1.22 -8.97 -10.44
CA ASN A 11 -2.55 -9.43 -10.10
C ASN A 11 -2.58 -10.92 -9.72
N ASP A 12 -1.89 -11.76 -10.48
CA ASP A 12 -1.80 -13.19 -10.21
C ASP A 12 -1.04 -13.49 -8.91
N ALA A 13 0.02 -12.73 -8.62
CA ALA A 13 0.76 -12.82 -7.36
C ALA A 13 -0.16 -12.49 -6.15
N ILE A 14 -0.92 -11.40 -6.22
CA ILE A 14 -1.89 -11.03 -5.17
C ILE A 14 -2.96 -12.12 -5.02
N CYS A 15 -3.50 -12.65 -6.10
CA CYS A 15 -4.49 -13.73 -6.05
C CYS A 15 -3.91 -15.01 -5.41
N ARG A 16 -2.69 -15.38 -5.77
CA ARG A 16 -2.01 -16.53 -5.16
C ARG A 16 -1.81 -16.34 -3.65
N LEU A 17 -1.34 -15.16 -3.23
CA LEU A 17 -1.20 -14.82 -1.81
C LEU A 17 -2.52 -14.96 -1.05
N ARG A 18 -3.63 -14.52 -1.65
CA ARG A 18 -4.95 -14.58 -1.01
C ARG A 18 -5.50 -16.00 -0.89
N PHE A 19 -5.34 -16.81 -1.91
CA PHE A 19 -6.05 -18.09 -2.02
C PHE A 19 -5.18 -19.32 -1.72
N HIS A 20 -3.86 -19.23 -1.92
CA HIS A 20 -2.99 -20.39 -1.75
C HIS A 20 -2.04 -20.26 -0.55
N TYR A 21 -1.89 -19.04 0.02
CA TYR A 21 -0.99 -18.79 1.14
C TYR A 21 -1.73 -18.10 2.31
N PRO A 22 -2.73 -18.77 2.92
CA PRO A 22 -3.52 -18.18 4.00
C PRO A 22 -2.70 -17.86 5.25
N THR A 23 -1.62 -18.61 5.50
CA THR A 23 -0.74 -18.45 6.66
C THR A 23 0.25 -17.28 6.52
N VAL A 24 0.43 -16.71 5.31
CA VAL A 24 1.26 -15.53 5.12
C VAL A 24 0.52 -14.31 5.66
N GLY A 25 1.02 -13.72 6.73
CA GLY A 25 0.45 -12.51 7.36
C GLY A 25 1.09 -11.23 6.88
N LEU A 26 2.37 -11.26 6.50
CA LEU A 26 3.15 -10.11 6.06
C LEU A 26 3.76 -10.34 4.68
N VAL A 27 3.71 -9.32 3.85
CA VAL A 27 4.32 -9.29 2.51
C VAL A 27 5.21 -8.05 2.41
N MET A 28 6.48 -8.26 2.10
CA MET A 28 7.42 -7.18 1.83
C MET A 28 7.41 -6.88 0.33
N LEU A 29 7.28 -5.60 -0.01
CA LEU A 29 7.23 -5.10 -1.37
C LEU A 29 8.48 -4.27 -1.66
N SER A 30 9.24 -4.67 -2.65
CA SER A 30 10.36 -3.90 -3.18
C SER A 30 10.21 -3.72 -4.69
N THR A 31 10.86 -2.71 -5.23
CA THR A 31 10.90 -2.46 -6.67
C THR A 31 12.35 -2.35 -7.13
N ARG A 32 12.63 -2.73 -8.37
CA ARG A 32 13.94 -2.60 -8.98
C ARG A 32 13.77 -2.07 -10.40
N GLY A 33 14.53 -1.07 -10.77
CA GLY A 33 14.48 -0.52 -12.12
C GLY A 33 14.72 0.99 -12.17
N ASP A 34 14.38 1.58 -13.33
CA ASP A 34 14.55 3.01 -13.60
C ASP A 34 13.22 3.75 -13.45
N GLN A 35 13.17 4.76 -12.60
CA GLN A 35 12.01 5.62 -12.40
C GLN A 35 11.58 6.35 -13.69
N ALA A 36 12.52 6.76 -14.51
CA ALA A 36 12.21 7.43 -15.77
C ALA A 36 11.44 6.52 -16.74
N GLU A 37 11.79 5.24 -16.80
CA GLU A 37 11.05 4.28 -17.62
C GLU A 37 9.64 3.99 -17.07
N VAL A 38 9.45 4.00 -15.75
CA VAL A 38 8.11 3.90 -15.14
C VAL A 38 7.26 5.10 -15.53
N LEU A 39 7.77 6.32 -15.33
CA LEU A 39 7.05 7.57 -15.67
C LEU A 39 6.74 7.67 -17.16
N LYS A 40 7.65 7.25 -18.03
CA LYS A 40 7.44 7.20 -19.48
C LYS A 40 6.33 6.21 -19.86
N ALA A 41 6.30 5.04 -19.22
CA ALA A 41 5.26 4.05 -19.45
C ALA A 41 3.88 4.59 -18.99
N ASP A 42 3.82 5.23 -17.83
CA ASP A 42 2.62 5.84 -17.29
C ASP A 42 2.11 6.99 -18.18
N ALA A 43 3.00 7.86 -18.65
CA ALA A 43 2.66 8.93 -19.58
C ALA A 43 2.09 8.40 -20.90
N ALA A 44 2.68 7.30 -21.42
CA ALA A 44 2.16 6.66 -22.63
C ALA A 44 0.76 6.07 -22.44
N VAL A 45 0.46 5.50 -21.27
CA VAL A 45 -0.89 5.00 -20.95
C VAL A 45 -1.86 6.17 -20.75
N ALA A 46 -1.45 7.22 -20.05
CA ALA A 46 -2.26 8.42 -19.83
C ALA A 46 -2.64 9.12 -21.14
N ALA A 47 -1.71 9.21 -22.09
CA ALA A 47 -1.95 9.80 -23.41
C ALA A 47 -3.01 9.03 -24.24
N LEU A 48 -3.21 7.75 -23.94
CA LEU A 48 -4.18 6.90 -24.62
C LEU A 48 -5.53 6.77 -23.87
N ARG A 49 -5.76 7.58 -22.84
CA ARG A 49 -6.95 7.45 -21.98
C ARG A 49 -8.28 7.60 -22.72
N ASP A 50 -8.30 8.38 -23.79
CA ASP A 50 -9.51 8.60 -24.61
C ASP A 50 -9.70 7.53 -25.70
N TYR A 51 -8.68 6.71 -25.94
CA TYR A 51 -8.77 5.54 -26.79
C TYR A 51 -9.22 4.32 -25.94
N TRP A 52 -10.18 3.57 -26.44
CA TRP A 52 -10.84 2.51 -25.68
C TRP A 52 -9.86 1.54 -24.99
N LEU A 53 -8.81 1.09 -25.68
CA LEU A 53 -7.84 0.14 -25.12
C LEU A 53 -6.98 0.80 -24.01
N GLY A 54 -6.58 2.07 -24.19
CA GLY A 54 -5.85 2.83 -23.16
C GLY A 54 -6.70 2.98 -21.90
N ARG A 55 -7.98 3.30 -22.06
CA ARG A 55 -8.95 3.38 -20.96
C ARG A 55 -9.08 2.04 -20.23
N GLU A 56 -9.20 0.92 -20.95
CA GLU A 56 -9.28 -0.41 -20.33
C GLU A 56 -8.00 -0.77 -19.56
N VAL A 57 -6.83 -0.36 -20.05
CA VAL A 57 -5.56 -0.54 -19.33
C VAL A 57 -5.58 0.26 -18.02
N LEU A 58 -5.99 1.52 -18.02
CA LEU A 58 -6.10 2.34 -16.80
C LEU A 58 -7.10 1.75 -15.80
N LEU A 59 -8.27 1.32 -16.27
CA LEU A 59 -9.27 0.68 -15.42
C LEU A 59 -8.74 -0.64 -14.83
N HIS A 60 -7.96 -1.38 -15.59
CA HIS A 60 -7.32 -2.59 -15.10
C HIS A 60 -6.24 -2.29 -14.05
N MET A 61 -5.40 -1.25 -14.27
CA MET A 61 -4.43 -0.78 -13.27
C MET A 61 -5.13 -0.42 -11.95
N ALA A 62 -6.16 0.42 -12.02
CA ALA A 62 -6.93 0.81 -10.84
C ALA A 62 -7.57 -0.39 -10.13
N ARG A 63 -8.08 -1.38 -10.88
CA ARG A 63 -8.65 -2.61 -10.31
C ARG A 63 -7.62 -3.48 -9.60
N VAL A 64 -6.42 -3.61 -10.16
CA VAL A 64 -5.33 -4.38 -9.54
C VAL A 64 -4.88 -3.71 -8.25
N LEU A 65 -4.71 -2.39 -8.24
CA LEU A 65 -4.38 -1.63 -7.04
C LEU A 65 -5.48 -1.73 -5.97
N ARG A 66 -6.76 -1.62 -6.36
CA ARG A 66 -7.87 -1.85 -5.41
C ARG A 66 -7.88 -3.26 -4.84
N ARG A 67 -7.41 -4.25 -5.58
CA ARG A 67 -7.25 -5.61 -5.04
C ARG A 67 -6.15 -5.66 -3.99
N LEU A 68 -5.06 -4.91 -4.16
CA LEU A 68 -4.04 -4.76 -3.13
C LEU A 68 -4.65 -4.10 -1.88
N ASP A 69 -5.35 -2.96 -2.03
CA ASP A 69 -6.02 -2.26 -0.92
C ASP A 69 -6.95 -3.18 -0.12
N MET A 70 -7.63 -4.12 -0.81
CA MET A 70 -8.62 -5.05 -0.23
C MET A 70 -8.03 -6.40 0.16
N THR A 71 -6.73 -6.55 0.15
CA THR A 71 -6.06 -7.79 0.58
C THR A 71 -5.73 -7.71 2.06
N ALA A 72 -6.31 -8.62 2.85
CA ALA A 72 -6.21 -8.66 4.30
C ALA A 72 -4.88 -9.28 4.77
N LYS A 73 -3.77 -8.73 4.30
CA LYS A 73 -2.41 -9.05 4.72
C LYS A 73 -1.67 -7.73 4.94
N SER A 74 -0.72 -7.70 5.86
CA SER A 74 0.13 -6.52 6.02
C SER A 74 1.10 -6.41 4.85
N PHE A 75 1.25 -5.20 4.33
CA PHE A 75 2.20 -4.89 3.27
C PHE A 75 3.21 -3.86 3.77
N PHE A 76 4.49 -4.21 3.72
CA PHE A 76 5.59 -3.30 4.02
C PHE A 76 6.35 -2.98 2.73
N ALA A 77 6.39 -1.71 2.36
CA ALA A 77 7.25 -1.26 1.27
C ALA A 77 8.67 -1.04 1.80
N VAL A 78 9.66 -1.62 1.14
CA VAL A 78 11.08 -1.47 1.47
C VAL A 78 11.75 -0.68 0.36
N VAL A 79 12.37 0.43 0.73
CA VAL A 79 12.90 1.41 -0.22
C VAL A 79 14.39 1.61 0.03
N ASP A 80 15.17 1.35 -0.99
CA ASP A 80 16.61 1.50 -1.05
C ASP A 80 17.04 2.23 -2.35
N PRO A 81 18.33 2.51 -2.58
CA PRO A 81 18.79 3.24 -3.77
C PRO A 81 18.45 2.60 -5.11
N GLU A 82 18.22 1.28 -5.16
CA GLU A 82 17.83 0.58 -6.40
C GLU A 82 16.32 0.60 -6.65
N SER A 83 15.55 1.14 -5.72
CA SER A 83 14.09 1.18 -5.79
C SER A 83 13.59 2.18 -6.83
N CYS A 84 12.51 1.82 -7.52
CA CYS A 84 11.88 2.66 -8.55
C CYS A 84 10.42 3.00 -8.20
N PHE A 85 10.15 3.42 -6.97
CA PHE A 85 8.83 3.89 -6.56
C PHE A 85 8.52 5.25 -7.20
N ALA A 86 7.99 5.20 -8.41
CA ALA A 86 7.60 6.36 -9.21
C ALA A 86 6.24 6.13 -9.87
N GLY A 87 5.47 7.16 -10.11
CA GLY A 87 4.20 7.09 -10.84
C GLY A 87 3.28 5.97 -10.32
N SER A 88 2.91 5.03 -11.18
CA SER A 88 2.04 3.90 -10.82
C SER A 88 2.66 2.94 -9.79
N LEU A 89 3.99 2.83 -9.72
CA LEU A 89 4.66 2.05 -8.67
C LEU A 89 4.68 2.78 -7.33
N LEU A 90 4.65 4.12 -7.32
CA LEU A 90 4.43 4.90 -6.09
C LEU A 90 3.07 4.59 -5.47
N GLU A 91 2.04 4.31 -6.26
CA GLU A 91 0.73 3.89 -5.74
C GLU A 91 0.81 2.58 -4.93
N ILE A 92 1.75 1.68 -5.25
CA ILE A 92 1.98 0.44 -4.49
C ILE A 92 2.56 0.77 -3.11
N LEU A 93 3.52 1.70 -3.03
CA LEU A 93 4.05 2.18 -1.77
C LEU A 93 2.96 2.85 -0.92
N LEU A 94 2.17 3.72 -1.53
CA LEU A 94 1.06 4.41 -0.84
C LEU A 94 -0.06 3.46 -0.38
N ALA A 95 -0.21 2.30 -1.05
CA ALA A 95 -1.14 1.24 -0.67
C ALA A 95 -0.58 0.33 0.44
N SER A 96 0.72 0.42 0.73
CA SER A 96 1.34 -0.36 1.80
C SER A 96 0.99 0.19 3.17
N ASP A 97 0.87 -0.68 4.15
CA ASP A 97 0.52 -0.31 5.53
C ASP A 97 1.65 0.46 6.21
N ARG A 98 2.89 0.07 5.91
CA ARG A 98 4.10 0.81 6.31
C ARG A 98 5.11 0.84 5.16
N SER A 99 5.95 1.88 5.15
CA SER A 99 7.11 1.99 4.27
C SER A 99 8.37 2.24 5.09
N TYR A 100 9.38 1.44 4.86
CA TYR A 100 10.69 1.53 5.48
C TYR A 100 11.65 2.05 4.42
N VAL A 101 12.23 3.20 4.68
CA VAL A 101 13.03 3.95 3.73
C VAL A 101 14.43 4.12 4.28
N LEU A 102 15.43 3.70 3.51
CA LEU A 102 16.83 3.96 3.85
C LEU A 102 17.12 5.45 3.60
N GLU A 103 17.73 6.11 4.59
CA GLU A 103 18.21 7.47 4.44
C GLU A 103 19.52 7.48 3.63
N ASP A 104 19.37 7.51 2.32
CA ASP A 104 20.48 7.50 1.36
C ASP A 104 20.22 8.53 0.25
N PRO A 105 21.25 9.27 -0.22
CA PRO A 105 21.10 10.25 -1.32
C PRO A 105 20.62 9.63 -2.65
N GLY A 106 20.81 8.33 -2.84
CA GLY A 106 20.32 7.59 -4.02
C GLY A 106 18.82 7.30 -3.96
N VAL A 107 18.22 7.29 -2.77
CA VAL A 107 16.78 7.05 -2.59
C VAL A 107 15.98 8.26 -3.04
N LYS A 108 15.06 8.03 -3.97
CA LYS A 108 14.20 9.08 -4.54
C LYS A 108 12.81 8.54 -4.80
N PHE A 109 11.85 9.45 -4.79
CA PHE A 109 10.46 9.21 -5.16
C PHE A 109 10.06 10.18 -6.28
N SER A 110 9.23 9.72 -7.20
CA SER A 110 8.75 10.59 -8.27
C SER A 110 7.24 10.43 -8.46
N THR A 111 6.52 11.54 -8.43
CA THR A 111 5.13 11.56 -8.83
C THR A 111 5.02 11.62 -10.36
N GLY A 112 3.92 11.12 -10.89
CA GLY A 112 3.66 11.10 -12.32
C GLY A 112 2.21 11.47 -12.65
N THR A 113 1.88 11.49 -13.92
CA THR A 113 0.57 11.87 -14.44
C THR A 113 -0.60 11.04 -13.90
N LEU A 114 -0.34 9.83 -13.42
CA LEU A 114 -1.38 8.93 -12.92
C LEU A 114 -1.69 9.13 -11.42
N ASN A 115 -0.82 9.78 -10.66
CA ASN A 115 -1.01 9.97 -9.20
C ASN A 115 -2.07 11.02 -8.85
N GLY A 116 -2.43 11.89 -9.80
CA GLY A 116 -3.42 12.96 -9.59
C GLY A 116 -4.90 12.54 -9.66
N GLY A 117 -5.21 11.23 -9.67
CA GLY A 117 -6.61 10.77 -9.66
C GLY A 117 -6.98 9.74 -10.72
N ALA A 118 -6.03 9.25 -11.53
CA ALA A 118 -6.31 8.20 -12.52
C ALA A 118 -6.50 6.81 -11.89
N LEU A 119 -5.93 6.56 -10.71
CA LEU A 119 -5.86 5.26 -10.05
C LEU A 119 -6.55 5.28 -8.67
N LEU A 120 -7.83 5.63 -8.65
CA LEU A 120 -8.61 5.81 -7.42
C LEU A 120 -8.80 4.50 -6.64
N CYS A 121 -8.86 4.64 -5.30
CA CYS A 121 -9.32 3.60 -4.39
C CYS A 121 -10.82 3.31 -4.57
N GLY A 122 -11.30 2.26 -3.91
CA GLY A 122 -12.71 1.87 -3.97
C GLY A 122 -13.71 2.91 -3.47
N ASN A 123 -13.27 3.81 -2.58
CA ASN A 123 -14.05 4.94 -2.05
C ASN A 123 -13.99 6.22 -2.91
N GLY A 124 -13.36 6.16 -4.10
CA GLY A 124 -13.24 7.30 -5.01
C GLY A 124 -12.15 8.32 -4.65
N GLN A 125 -11.32 8.05 -3.64
CA GLN A 125 -10.21 8.92 -3.25
C GLN A 125 -8.87 8.43 -3.82
N THR A 126 -7.89 9.33 -3.93
CA THR A 126 -6.50 8.95 -4.23
C THR A 126 -5.84 8.37 -2.99
N ARG A 127 -4.89 7.45 -3.14
CA ARG A 127 -4.10 6.92 -2.00
C ARG A 127 -3.31 8.02 -1.32
N LEU A 128 -2.86 9.00 -2.08
CA LEU A 128 -2.18 10.16 -1.54
C LEU A 128 -3.09 11.01 -0.64
N SER A 129 -4.36 11.21 -1.02
CA SER A 129 -5.34 11.90 -0.17
C SER A 129 -5.67 11.11 1.09
N LEU A 130 -5.71 9.78 1.00
CA LEU A 130 -5.92 8.92 2.18
C LEU A 130 -4.72 8.97 3.12
N ARG A 131 -3.49 8.97 2.59
CA ARG A 131 -2.26 9.08 3.38
C ARG A 131 -2.19 10.41 4.14
N CYS A 132 -2.67 11.50 3.54
CA CYS A 132 -2.67 12.84 4.11
C CYS A 132 -4.05 13.26 4.63
N TYR A 133 -4.86 12.32 5.11
CA TYR A 133 -6.27 12.57 5.47
C TYR A 133 -6.46 13.67 6.51
N ASP A 134 -5.57 13.74 7.50
CA ASP A 134 -5.57 14.75 8.57
C ASP A 134 -4.98 16.11 8.15
N GLN A 135 -4.41 16.21 6.95
CA GLN A 135 -3.75 17.40 6.42
C GLN A 135 -4.35 17.83 5.07
N PRO A 136 -5.51 18.50 5.07
CA PRO A 136 -6.15 18.96 3.85
C PRO A 136 -5.21 19.87 3.03
N GLY A 137 -4.99 19.51 1.77
CA GLY A 137 -4.06 20.22 0.88
C GLY A 137 -2.67 19.60 0.74
N ARG A 138 -2.21 18.80 1.70
CA ARG A 138 -0.88 18.15 1.64
C ARG A 138 -0.71 17.27 0.39
N ALA A 139 -1.74 16.54 -0.01
CA ALA A 139 -1.69 15.73 -1.23
C ALA A 139 -1.42 16.59 -2.48
N LYS A 140 -2.01 17.78 -2.59
CA LYS A 140 -1.74 18.73 -3.68
C LYS A 140 -0.34 19.31 -3.61
N GLU A 141 0.14 19.61 -2.41
CA GLU A 141 1.50 20.09 -2.17
C GLU A 141 2.54 19.06 -2.64
N ILE A 142 2.36 17.80 -2.30
CA ILE A 142 3.24 16.71 -2.72
C ILE A 142 3.26 16.56 -4.25
N LEU A 143 2.10 16.60 -4.91
CA LEU A 143 2.02 16.54 -6.36
C LEU A 143 2.74 17.74 -7.00
N ALA A 144 2.48 18.96 -6.55
CA ALA A 144 3.14 20.17 -7.03
C ALA A 144 4.66 20.16 -6.76
N ARG A 145 5.10 19.59 -5.63
CA ARG A 145 6.52 19.40 -5.36
C ARG A 145 7.14 18.37 -6.33
N GLY A 146 6.45 17.29 -6.59
CA GLY A 146 6.91 16.24 -7.51
C GLY A 146 7.05 16.71 -8.95
N GLU A 147 6.28 17.72 -9.39
CA GLU A 147 6.43 18.36 -10.71
C GLU A 147 7.79 19.07 -10.88
N LYS A 148 8.44 19.45 -9.78
CA LYS A 148 9.76 20.10 -9.79
C LYS A 148 10.93 19.13 -9.87
N GLY A 149 10.66 17.82 -9.82
CA GLY A 149 11.65 16.76 -9.88
C GLY A 149 11.54 15.73 -8.76
N PRO A 150 12.44 14.77 -8.70
CA PRO A 150 12.42 13.72 -7.69
C PRO A 150 12.48 14.28 -6.26
N ILE A 151 11.81 13.60 -5.35
CA ILE A 151 11.72 13.91 -3.92
C ILE A 151 12.74 13.00 -3.21
N SER A 152 13.62 13.55 -2.40
CA SER A 152 14.60 12.77 -1.62
C SER A 152 13.94 12.00 -0.46
N ALA A 153 14.68 11.07 0.16
CA ALA A 153 14.21 10.31 1.30
C ALA A 153 13.79 11.21 2.47
N SER A 154 14.66 12.13 2.89
CA SER A 154 14.40 13.06 3.99
C SER A 154 13.22 14.01 3.70
N GLU A 155 13.10 14.47 2.44
CA GLU A 155 11.97 15.29 2.02
C GLU A 155 10.66 14.50 1.96
N ALA A 156 10.70 13.24 1.54
CA ALA A 156 9.55 12.34 1.55
C ALA A 156 9.04 12.08 2.96
N ASP A 157 9.94 11.94 3.93
CA ASP A 157 9.60 11.82 5.35
C ASP A 157 8.92 13.10 5.85
N ALA A 158 9.52 14.26 5.62
CA ALA A 158 8.94 15.55 6.01
C ALA A 158 7.56 15.82 5.39
N LEU A 159 7.30 15.28 4.20
CA LEU A 159 6.01 15.36 3.51
C LEU A 159 5.00 14.29 3.94
N GLY A 160 5.40 13.30 4.75
CA GLY A 160 4.57 12.18 5.17
C GLY A 160 4.33 11.11 4.09
N LEU A 161 5.19 11.05 3.07
CA LEU A 161 5.13 10.03 2.04
C LEU A 161 5.59 8.65 2.53
N CYS A 162 6.50 8.62 3.48
CA CYS A 162 6.98 7.39 4.12
C CYS A 162 6.57 7.34 5.59
N THR A 163 6.67 6.16 6.20
CA THR A 163 6.30 5.95 7.61
C THR A 163 7.50 5.79 8.53
N VAL A 164 8.60 5.28 8.01
CA VAL A 164 9.85 5.09 8.77
C VAL A 164 11.02 5.45 7.85
N LEU A 165 11.82 6.40 8.30
CA LEU A 165 13.11 6.74 7.71
C LEU A 165 14.18 6.28 8.69
N ALA A 166 15.16 5.50 8.25
CA ALA A 166 16.26 5.02 9.07
C ALA A 166 17.58 5.16 8.32
N ASP A 167 18.65 5.45 9.04
CA ASP A 167 19.99 5.49 8.50
C ASP A 167 20.53 4.08 8.20
N ASP A 168 21.70 4.00 7.59
CA ASP A 168 22.33 2.75 7.19
C ASP A 168 22.65 1.82 8.38
N LEU A 169 22.90 2.35 9.56
CA LEU A 169 23.22 1.58 10.75
C LEU A 169 21.98 0.90 11.33
N ASP A 170 20.85 1.58 11.32
CA ASP A 170 19.63 1.15 11.99
C ASP A 170 18.59 0.51 11.05
N PHE A 171 18.75 0.64 9.74
CA PHE A 171 17.72 0.24 8.76
C PHE A 171 17.38 -1.25 8.82
N GLU A 172 18.38 -2.12 8.79
CA GLU A 172 18.15 -3.58 8.81
C GLU A 172 17.53 -4.06 10.13
N ASP A 173 18.01 -3.52 11.25
CA ASP A 173 17.47 -3.88 12.58
C ASP A 173 16.06 -3.33 12.77
N THR A 174 15.78 -2.12 12.33
CA THR A 174 14.42 -1.52 12.35
C THR A 174 13.44 -2.37 11.54
N LEU A 175 13.83 -2.79 10.35
CA LEU A 175 13.00 -3.64 9.50
C LEU A 175 12.81 -5.03 10.12
N ARG A 176 13.87 -5.64 10.63
CA ARG A 176 13.82 -6.96 11.29
C ARG A 176 12.86 -6.95 12.49
N LEU A 177 13.01 -5.97 13.37
CA LEU A 177 12.14 -5.83 14.55
C LEU A 177 10.68 -5.62 14.17
N ALA A 178 10.43 -4.81 13.14
CA ALA A 178 9.07 -4.59 12.64
C ALA A 178 8.45 -5.87 12.05
N VAL A 179 9.24 -6.70 11.37
CA VAL A 179 8.79 -8.00 10.85
C VAL A 179 8.50 -8.96 12.00
N GLU A 180 9.39 -9.06 13.00
CA GLU A 180 9.20 -9.92 14.17
C GLU A 180 7.95 -9.54 14.97
N GLU A 181 7.74 -8.24 15.22
CA GLU A 181 6.52 -7.74 15.84
C GLU A 181 5.28 -8.15 15.06
N ARG A 182 5.31 -7.94 13.75
CA ARG A 182 4.16 -8.17 12.89
C ARG A 182 3.78 -9.64 12.76
N VAL A 183 4.77 -10.54 12.67
CA VAL A 183 4.51 -11.98 12.56
C VAL A 183 4.12 -12.63 13.90
N SER A 184 4.36 -11.95 15.02
CA SER A 184 3.91 -12.41 16.34
C SER A 184 2.41 -12.28 16.55
N LEU A 185 1.73 -11.45 15.73
CA LEU A 185 0.29 -11.20 15.83
C LEU A 185 -0.52 -12.26 15.07
N SER A 186 -1.70 -12.61 15.60
CA SER A 186 -2.64 -13.50 14.91
C SER A 186 -2.99 -12.99 13.51
N PRO A 187 -2.98 -13.84 12.46
CA PRO A 187 -3.38 -13.46 11.12
C PRO A 187 -4.81 -12.89 11.05
N ASP A 188 -5.71 -13.41 11.87
CA ASP A 188 -7.10 -12.93 11.91
C ASP A 188 -7.19 -11.54 12.58
N ALA A 189 -6.41 -11.30 13.63
CA ALA A 189 -6.32 -9.98 14.26
C ALA A 189 -5.73 -8.94 13.29
N LEU A 190 -4.68 -9.30 12.54
CA LEU A 190 -4.10 -8.47 11.49
C LEU A 190 -5.13 -8.11 10.41
N THR A 191 -5.92 -9.07 9.96
CA THR A 191 -6.99 -8.84 9.00
C THR A 191 -7.95 -7.76 9.48
N GLY A 192 -8.41 -7.82 10.72
CA GLY A 192 -9.30 -6.82 11.31
C GLY A 192 -8.65 -5.44 11.44
N MET A 193 -7.42 -5.42 11.93
CA MET A 193 -6.66 -4.18 12.14
C MET A 193 -6.41 -3.44 10.83
N GLU A 194 -5.90 -4.12 9.81
CA GLU A 194 -5.60 -3.51 8.51
C GLU A 194 -6.86 -2.97 7.84
N GLN A 195 -7.97 -3.68 7.89
CA GLN A 195 -9.23 -3.20 7.32
C GLN A 195 -9.77 -1.95 8.03
N ASN A 196 -9.54 -1.82 9.33
CA ASN A 196 -9.93 -0.62 10.06
C ASN A 196 -9.06 0.59 9.77
N LEU A 197 -7.78 0.39 9.45
CA LEU A 197 -6.80 1.47 9.28
C LEU A 197 -6.68 1.98 7.84
N ARG A 198 -6.88 1.11 6.84
CA ARG A 198 -6.61 1.44 5.43
C ARG A 198 -7.51 2.50 4.81
N PHE A 199 -8.70 2.69 5.34
CA PHE A 199 -9.69 3.61 4.76
C PHE A 199 -10.11 4.65 5.80
N PRO A 200 -9.22 5.63 6.11
CA PRO A 200 -9.58 6.74 6.99
C PRO A 200 -10.69 7.57 6.34
N GLY A 201 -11.54 8.15 7.17
CA GLY A 201 -12.64 8.99 6.70
C GLY A 201 -13.58 9.38 7.81
N PRO A 202 -14.50 10.32 7.55
CA PRO A 202 -15.57 10.67 8.49
C PRO A 202 -16.57 9.52 8.53
N ASP A 203 -16.51 8.74 9.58
CA ASP A 203 -17.40 7.61 9.84
C ASP A 203 -18.26 7.92 11.04
N LEU A 204 -19.56 7.65 10.96
CA LEU A 204 -20.45 7.72 12.12
C LEU A 204 -20.14 6.57 13.08
N SER A 205 -20.34 6.79 14.38
CA SER A 205 -20.11 5.76 15.40
C SER A 205 -20.91 4.49 15.11
N GLU A 206 -22.15 4.65 14.66
CA GLU A 206 -23.01 3.54 14.26
C GLU A 206 -22.44 2.74 13.09
N GLY A 207 -21.87 3.40 12.08
CA GLY A 207 -21.20 2.75 10.96
C GLY A 207 -19.98 1.95 11.41
N LYS A 208 -19.19 2.49 12.33
CA LYS A 208 -18.04 1.77 12.91
C LYS A 208 -18.47 0.58 13.76
N VAL A 209 -19.48 0.74 14.61
CA VAL A 209 -19.96 -0.32 15.49
C VAL A 209 -20.61 -1.45 14.69
N PHE A 210 -21.57 -1.14 13.84
CA PHE A 210 -22.36 -2.17 13.15
C PHE A 210 -21.69 -2.67 11.87
N GLY A 211 -21.00 -1.82 11.12
CA GLY A 211 -20.36 -2.17 9.86
C GLY A 211 -18.97 -2.77 10.02
N ARG A 212 -18.28 -2.50 11.15
CA ARG A 212 -16.92 -2.97 11.39
C ARG A 212 -16.82 -3.83 12.62
N LEU A 213 -17.00 -3.29 13.81
CA LEU A 213 -16.76 -4.04 15.06
C LEU A 213 -17.67 -5.25 15.19
N SER A 214 -18.98 -5.11 14.96
CA SER A 214 -19.92 -6.24 15.06
C SER A 214 -19.65 -7.30 13.99
N ALA A 215 -19.34 -6.90 12.77
CA ALA A 215 -18.98 -7.82 11.69
C ALA A 215 -17.69 -8.60 12.01
N TRP A 216 -16.67 -7.90 12.51
CA TRP A 216 -15.40 -8.51 12.91
C TRP A 216 -15.56 -9.43 14.12
N GLN A 217 -16.31 -9.02 15.13
CA GLN A 217 -16.59 -9.83 16.31
C GLN A 217 -17.27 -11.14 15.93
N ASN A 218 -18.32 -11.07 15.10
CA ASN A 218 -19.02 -12.27 14.63
C ASN A 218 -18.11 -13.20 13.80
N TRP A 219 -17.21 -12.63 13.01
CA TRP A 219 -16.27 -13.42 12.20
C TRP A 219 -15.15 -14.03 13.03
N ILE A 220 -14.56 -13.30 13.99
CA ILE A 220 -13.39 -13.76 14.73
C ILE A 220 -13.74 -14.91 15.67
N PHE A 221 -14.92 -14.90 16.29
CA PHE A 221 -15.33 -15.94 17.23
C PHE A 221 -15.59 -17.31 16.61
N ILE A 222 -15.59 -17.44 15.30
CA ILE A 222 -15.64 -18.72 14.60
C ILE A 222 -14.30 -19.15 14.02
N ARG A 223 -13.24 -18.38 14.26
CA ARG A 223 -11.90 -18.65 13.72
C ARG A 223 -11.07 -19.50 14.67
N GLU A 224 -10.31 -20.43 14.11
CA GLU A 224 -9.44 -21.33 14.85
C GLU A 224 -8.39 -20.59 15.70
N ASN A 225 -7.85 -19.47 15.18
CA ASN A 225 -6.92 -18.62 15.91
C ASN A 225 -7.52 -17.97 17.17
N ALA A 226 -8.86 -17.87 17.26
CA ALA A 226 -9.55 -17.35 18.43
C ALA A 226 -10.04 -18.47 19.37
N THR A 227 -10.69 -19.50 18.83
CA THR A 227 -11.46 -20.50 19.59
C THR A 227 -10.90 -21.93 19.49
N GLY A 228 -9.87 -22.16 18.69
CA GLY A 228 -9.19 -23.46 18.59
C GLY A 228 -8.39 -23.82 19.85
N PRO A 229 -7.79 -25.02 19.91
CA PRO A 229 -7.03 -25.48 21.08
C PRO A 229 -5.89 -24.56 21.51
N LEU A 230 -5.29 -23.83 20.55
CA LEU A 230 -4.25 -22.83 20.78
C LEU A 230 -4.77 -21.40 20.54
N GLY A 231 -6.07 -21.24 20.49
CA GLY A 231 -6.71 -19.94 20.24
C GLY A 231 -6.63 -19.02 21.44
N ALA A 232 -6.58 -17.71 21.17
CA ALA A 232 -6.43 -16.69 22.20
C ALA A 232 -7.49 -16.80 23.31
N LEU A 233 -8.75 -17.08 22.97
CA LEU A 233 -9.84 -17.21 23.94
C LEU A 233 -9.74 -18.50 24.78
N THR A 234 -9.11 -19.53 24.27
CA THR A 234 -8.91 -20.79 24.98
C THR A 234 -7.70 -20.72 25.91
N CYS A 235 -6.63 -20.03 25.48
CA CYS A 235 -5.39 -19.93 26.27
C CYS A 235 -5.43 -18.87 27.37
N TYR A 236 -6.35 -17.90 27.29
CA TYR A 236 -6.53 -16.83 28.28
C TYR A 236 -7.69 -17.08 29.27
N GLY A 237 -8.20 -18.29 29.29
CA GLY A 237 -9.26 -18.71 30.23
C GLY A 237 -8.76 -19.08 31.63
#